data_aa2d551611ac06a3ecaa0a76326b94a0
#
_entry.id   aa2d551611ac06a3ecaa0a76326b94a0
#
_cell.length_a   1.000
_cell.length_b   1.000
_cell.length_c   1.000
_cell.angle_alpha   90.00
_cell.angle_beta   90.00
_cell.angle_gamma   90.00
#
_symmetry.space_group_name_H-M   'P 1'
#
loop_
_entity.id
_entity.type
_entity.pdbx_description
1 polymer ?
#
loop_
_entity_poly.entity_id
_entity_poly.type
_entity_poly.pdbx_seq_one_letter_code
_entity_poly.pdbx_strand_id
1 'polypeptide(L)'
;QKLLRDQARKFLFDKCDRKSVRTVLDDDQVHYHKELWSQISEMGWTGTAIPEEYGGLGLGMLELCVIAEELGRSLAPTPFSSSIYLFAEFIKNYGSEDQKKKFLPSIASGEKIGTFALSETNGTPKPSNIKTKFSSGKINGYKSPVSDGESADYLIIAANSDDKGNRNSLSLYIVDLHQDGVNKTSLETIDPTRPACSIN
;
A
#
# COMPACT_ATOMS: atom_id res chain seq x y z
N GLN A 1 -15.01 19.89 -2.22
CA GLN A 1 -15.02 18.57 -2.90
C GLN A 1 -15.18 18.71 -4.41
N LYS A 2 -16.15 19.53 -4.90
CA LYS A 2 -16.31 19.74 -6.36
C LYS A 2 -15.03 20.28 -7.00
N LEU A 3 -14.43 21.31 -6.41
CA LEU A 3 -13.18 21.90 -6.92
C LEU A 3 -12.03 20.85 -6.95
N LEU A 4 -11.89 20.06 -5.88
CA LEU A 4 -10.90 18.99 -5.82
C LEU A 4 -11.12 17.95 -6.92
N ARG A 5 -12.37 17.52 -7.13
CA ARG A 5 -12.73 16.60 -8.21
C ARG A 5 -12.39 17.16 -9.60
N ASP A 6 -12.76 18.40 -9.86
CA ASP A 6 -12.54 19.02 -11.16
C ASP A 6 -11.02 19.18 -11.44
N GLN A 7 -10.23 19.53 -10.43
CA GLN A 7 -8.77 19.61 -10.51
C GLN A 7 -8.15 18.23 -10.72
N ALA A 8 -8.55 17.24 -9.93
CA ALA A 8 -8.03 15.88 -10.05
C ALA A 8 -8.33 15.27 -11.42
N ARG A 9 -9.57 15.45 -11.90
CA ARG A 9 -9.99 15.00 -13.23
C ARG A 9 -9.18 15.63 -14.34
N LYS A 10 -9.01 16.96 -14.29
CA LYS A 10 -8.22 17.67 -15.29
C LYS A 10 -6.77 17.20 -15.29
N PHE A 11 -6.17 17.13 -14.13
CA PHE A 11 -4.78 16.68 -13.98
C PHE A 11 -4.58 15.27 -14.56
N LEU A 12 -5.44 14.33 -14.17
CA LEU A 12 -5.32 12.95 -14.63
C LEU A 12 -5.65 12.80 -16.12
N PHE A 13 -6.56 13.62 -16.66
CA PHE A 13 -6.81 13.67 -18.10
C PHE A 13 -5.56 14.08 -18.88
N ASP A 14 -4.80 15.05 -18.35
CA ASP A 14 -3.61 15.58 -19.01
C ASP A 14 -2.36 14.68 -18.78
N LYS A 15 -2.27 13.95 -17.66
CA LYS A 15 -1.06 13.24 -17.21
C LYS A 15 -1.14 11.72 -17.19
N CYS A 16 -2.34 11.16 -17.22
CA CYS A 16 -2.58 9.71 -17.18
C CYS A 16 -3.37 9.29 -18.42
N ASP A 17 -2.75 9.39 -19.58
CA ASP A 17 -3.33 8.93 -20.83
C ASP A 17 -3.17 7.40 -21.00
N ARG A 18 -3.73 6.85 -22.06
CA ARG A 18 -3.63 5.42 -22.37
C ARG A 18 -2.18 4.94 -22.54
N LYS A 19 -1.27 5.80 -23.00
CA LYS A 19 0.15 5.43 -23.13
C LYS A 19 0.78 5.27 -21.75
N SER A 20 0.48 6.19 -20.82
CA SER A 20 0.93 6.11 -19.44
C SER A 20 0.48 4.83 -18.75
N VAL A 21 -0.76 4.39 -18.97
CA VAL A 21 -1.25 3.10 -18.47
C VAL A 21 -0.52 1.93 -19.12
N ARG A 22 -0.30 1.99 -20.45
CA ARG A 22 0.38 0.96 -21.22
C ARG A 22 1.84 0.76 -20.81
N THR A 23 2.53 1.78 -20.31
CA THR A 23 3.93 1.62 -19.84
C THR A 23 4.07 0.59 -18.72
N VAL A 24 3.03 0.44 -17.89
CA VAL A 24 3.01 -0.57 -16.82
C VAL A 24 2.47 -1.91 -17.33
N LEU A 25 1.52 -1.88 -18.29
CA LEU A 25 0.93 -3.10 -18.82
C LEU A 25 1.87 -3.88 -19.73
N ASP A 26 2.74 -3.18 -20.47
CA ASP A 26 3.55 -3.76 -21.54
C ASP A 26 4.96 -4.15 -21.10
N ASP A 27 5.32 -3.87 -19.83
CA ASP A 27 6.65 -4.17 -19.28
C ASP A 27 6.55 -4.72 -17.86
N ASP A 28 6.78 -6.01 -17.71
CA ASP A 28 6.72 -6.73 -16.44
C ASP A 28 7.75 -6.24 -15.38
N GLN A 29 8.73 -5.43 -15.79
CA GLN A 29 9.71 -4.81 -14.87
C GLN A 29 9.23 -3.47 -14.32
N VAL A 30 8.15 -2.92 -14.88
CA VAL A 30 7.54 -1.66 -14.45
C VAL A 30 6.31 -1.93 -13.61
N HIS A 31 6.43 -1.80 -12.31
CA HIS A 31 5.34 -2.12 -11.38
C HIS A 31 4.37 -0.95 -11.13
N TYR A 32 4.77 0.28 -11.44
CA TYR A 32 3.89 1.48 -11.38
C TYR A 32 4.49 2.63 -12.17
N HIS A 33 3.67 3.63 -12.48
CA HIS A 33 4.10 4.82 -13.22
C HIS A 33 4.76 5.83 -12.27
N LYS A 34 6.10 5.78 -12.19
CA LYS A 34 6.89 6.57 -11.22
C LYS A 34 6.70 8.08 -11.33
N GLU A 35 6.66 8.60 -12.56
CA GLU A 35 6.48 10.04 -12.77
C GLU A 35 5.10 10.51 -12.32
N LEU A 36 4.06 9.75 -12.63
CA LEU A 36 2.69 10.06 -12.16
C LEU A 36 2.63 10.00 -10.63
N TRP A 37 3.28 9.01 -10.01
CA TRP A 37 3.35 8.90 -8.56
C TRP A 37 4.01 10.13 -7.93
N SER A 38 5.15 10.60 -8.45
CA SER A 38 5.81 11.81 -8.01
C SER A 38 4.89 13.03 -8.11
N GLN A 39 4.25 13.21 -9.26
CA GLN A 39 3.37 14.36 -9.50
C GLN A 39 2.15 14.37 -8.57
N ILE A 40 1.49 13.24 -8.32
CA ILE A 40 0.37 13.17 -7.37
C ILE A 40 0.82 13.38 -5.93
N SER A 41 2.03 12.99 -5.58
CA SER A 41 2.63 13.24 -4.27
C SER A 41 2.96 14.72 -4.08
N GLU A 42 3.53 15.38 -5.09
CA GLU A 42 3.78 16.82 -5.09
C GLU A 42 2.49 17.64 -4.95
N MET A 43 1.38 17.14 -5.45
CA MET A 43 0.05 17.72 -5.25
C MET A 43 -0.53 17.44 -3.86
N GLY A 44 0.17 16.69 -3.01
CA GLY A 44 -0.25 16.35 -1.66
C GLY A 44 -1.31 15.26 -1.58
N TRP A 45 -1.61 14.54 -2.67
CA TRP A 45 -2.69 13.52 -2.64
C TRP A 45 -2.33 12.34 -1.75
N THR A 46 -1.07 11.96 -1.69
CA THR A 46 -0.57 10.91 -0.79
C THR A 46 -0.69 11.27 0.69
N GLY A 47 -0.65 12.57 1.00
CA GLY A 47 -0.83 13.11 2.35
C GLY A 47 -2.26 13.52 2.69
N THR A 48 -3.24 13.35 1.79
CA THR A 48 -4.60 13.91 1.94
C THR A 48 -5.21 13.65 3.32
N ALA A 49 -5.23 12.41 3.80
CA ALA A 49 -5.85 12.04 5.08
C ALA A 49 -4.84 11.81 6.21
N ILE A 50 -3.58 12.10 5.98
CA ILE A 50 -2.52 12.07 7.01
C ILE A 50 -2.55 13.40 7.77
N PRO A 51 -2.48 13.41 9.11
CA PRO A 51 -2.44 14.63 9.90
C PRO A 51 -1.27 15.56 9.53
N GLU A 52 -1.48 16.86 9.66
CA GLU A 52 -0.47 17.88 9.36
C GLU A 52 0.82 17.72 10.19
N GLU A 53 0.70 17.27 11.44
CA GLU A 53 1.84 16.99 12.32
C GLU A 53 2.78 15.90 11.80
N TYR A 54 2.31 15.07 10.86
CA TYR A 54 3.09 14.04 10.15
C TYR A 54 3.32 14.37 8.68
N GLY A 55 3.18 15.65 8.30
CA GLY A 55 3.46 16.12 6.94
C GLY A 55 2.34 15.91 5.93
N GLY A 56 1.15 15.54 6.37
CA GLY A 56 -0.05 15.43 5.55
C GLY A 56 -0.84 16.73 5.43
N LEU A 57 -2.02 16.66 4.80
CA LEU A 57 -2.95 17.79 4.63
C LEU A 57 -4.05 17.85 5.70
N GLY A 58 -4.17 16.83 6.54
CA GLY A 58 -5.19 16.77 7.59
C GLY A 58 -6.63 16.77 7.09
N LEU A 59 -6.85 16.46 5.81
CA LEU A 59 -8.20 16.39 5.22
C LEU A 59 -8.89 15.07 5.60
N GLY A 60 -10.17 14.94 5.24
CA GLY A 60 -10.96 13.77 5.61
C GLY A 60 -10.95 12.64 4.58
N MET A 61 -11.56 11.52 4.99
CA MET A 61 -11.78 10.38 4.10
C MET A 61 -12.65 10.73 2.89
N LEU A 62 -13.47 11.76 2.97
CA LEU A 62 -14.34 12.19 1.89
C LEU A 62 -13.53 12.79 0.73
N GLU A 63 -12.52 13.59 1.03
CA GLU A 63 -11.58 14.14 0.06
C GLU A 63 -10.75 13.02 -0.56
N LEU A 64 -10.33 12.06 0.26
CA LEU A 64 -9.61 10.88 -0.20
C LEU A 64 -10.46 10.03 -1.17
N CYS A 65 -11.76 9.85 -0.89
CA CYS A 65 -12.69 9.18 -1.79
C CYS A 65 -12.85 9.89 -3.14
N VAL A 66 -12.85 11.23 -3.14
CA VAL A 66 -12.90 12.02 -4.38
C VAL A 66 -11.67 11.77 -5.26
N ILE A 67 -10.48 11.73 -4.64
CA ILE A 67 -9.24 11.41 -5.36
C ILE A 67 -9.28 9.97 -5.87
N ALA A 68 -9.72 9.01 -5.05
CA ALA A 68 -9.86 7.62 -5.42
C ALA A 68 -10.73 7.40 -6.65
N GLU A 69 -11.87 8.09 -6.70
CA GLU A 69 -12.80 8.03 -7.84
C GLU A 69 -12.11 8.46 -9.14
N GLU A 70 -11.34 9.54 -9.11
CA GLU A 70 -10.69 10.05 -10.31
C GLU A 70 -9.45 9.22 -10.71
N LEU A 71 -8.69 8.69 -9.74
CA LEU A 71 -7.62 7.72 -10.01
C LEU A 71 -8.16 6.45 -10.68
N GLY A 72 -9.29 5.91 -10.16
CA GLY A 72 -9.94 4.75 -10.75
C GLY A 72 -10.51 5.03 -12.14
N ARG A 73 -11.12 6.19 -12.36
CA ARG A 73 -11.61 6.63 -13.68
C ARG A 73 -10.50 6.65 -14.74
N SER A 74 -9.30 7.05 -14.35
CA SER A 74 -8.15 7.17 -15.24
C SER A 74 -7.32 5.90 -15.32
N LEU A 75 -7.68 4.84 -14.58
CA LEU A 75 -6.90 3.60 -14.44
C LEU A 75 -5.44 3.91 -14.03
N ALA A 76 -5.24 4.89 -13.16
CA ALA A 76 -3.92 5.37 -12.76
C ALA A 76 -3.08 4.24 -12.15
N PRO A 77 -2.02 3.78 -12.81
CA PRO A 77 -1.24 2.63 -12.37
C PRO A 77 -0.23 3.09 -11.30
N THR A 78 -0.72 3.30 -10.10
CA THR A 78 0.05 3.76 -8.94
C THR A 78 -0.30 2.96 -7.70
N PRO A 79 0.62 2.78 -6.73
CA PRO A 79 0.40 2.02 -5.50
C PRO A 79 -0.46 2.79 -4.47
N PHE A 80 -1.33 3.69 -4.94
CA PHE A 80 -2.08 4.60 -4.08
C PHE A 80 -2.97 3.87 -3.07
N SER A 81 -3.68 2.82 -3.51
CA SER A 81 -4.58 2.11 -2.61
C SER A 81 -3.85 1.33 -1.53
N SER A 82 -2.76 0.65 -1.87
CA SER A 82 -1.97 -0.12 -0.89
C SER A 82 -1.28 0.80 0.10
N SER A 83 -0.72 1.91 -0.39
CA SER A 83 0.05 2.82 0.44
C SER A 83 -0.84 3.74 1.29
N ILE A 84 -1.88 4.32 0.70
CA ILE A 84 -2.67 5.36 1.36
C ILE A 84 -3.92 4.79 2.05
N TYR A 85 -4.72 3.94 1.37
CA TYR A 85 -5.96 3.41 2.00
C TYR A 85 -5.70 2.27 2.98
N LEU A 86 -4.56 1.56 2.84
CA LEU A 86 -4.23 0.46 3.74
C LEU A 86 -3.11 0.86 4.70
N PHE A 87 -1.87 0.98 4.22
CA PHE A 87 -0.72 1.16 5.10
C PHE A 87 -0.82 2.44 5.95
N ALA A 88 -1.04 3.61 5.35
CA ALA A 88 -1.13 4.87 6.08
C ALA A 88 -2.30 4.87 7.07
N GLU A 89 -3.47 4.35 6.68
CA GLU A 89 -4.63 4.27 7.56
C GLU A 89 -4.39 3.32 8.74
N PHE A 90 -3.72 2.19 8.55
CA PHE A 90 -3.35 1.32 9.64
C PHE A 90 -2.40 2.01 10.62
N ILE A 91 -1.36 2.67 10.12
CA ILE A 91 -0.41 3.39 10.98
C ILE A 91 -1.09 4.54 11.72
N LYS A 92 -1.89 5.33 11.02
CA LYS A 92 -2.62 6.47 11.61
C LYS A 92 -3.53 6.05 12.76
N ASN A 93 -4.27 4.97 12.60
CA ASN A 93 -5.30 4.56 13.55
C ASN A 93 -4.78 3.62 14.65
N TYR A 94 -3.74 2.83 14.41
CA TYR A 94 -3.30 1.77 15.32
C TYR A 94 -1.81 1.81 15.65
N GLY A 95 -1.03 2.63 14.97
CA GLY A 95 0.40 2.81 15.24
C GLY A 95 0.64 3.57 16.56
N SER A 96 1.75 3.26 17.24
CA SER A 96 2.25 4.09 18.31
C SER A 96 2.71 5.46 17.79
N GLU A 97 2.87 6.46 18.67
CA GLU A 97 3.35 7.78 18.28
C GLU A 97 4.72 7.72 17.57
N ASP A 98 5.60 6.85 18.04
CA ASP A 98 6.91 6.65 17.40
C ASP A 98 6.77 6.05 15.99
N GLN A 99 5.84 5.11 15.81
CA GLN A 99 5.55 4.54 14.50
C GLN A 99 4.93 5.58 13.55
N LYS A 100 3.98 6.38 14.02
CA LYS A 100 3.39 7.46 13.22
C LYS A 100 4.47 8.45 12.76
N LYS A 101 5.31 8.94 13.68
CA LYS A 101 6.42 9.85 13.37
C LYS A 101 7.45 9.25 12.42
N LYS A 102 7.68 7.95 12.50
CA LYS A 102 8.66 7.25 11.67
C LYS A 102 8.15 7.03 10.25
N PHE A 103 6.90 6.60 10.08
CA PHE A 103 6.41 6.10 8.80
C PHE A 103 5.56 7.10 8.02
N LEU A 104 4.65 7.84 8.69
CA LEU A 104 3.69 8.69 8.00
C LEU A 104 4.32 9.81 7.17
N PRO A 105 5.40 10.49 7.59
CA PRO A 105 5.99 11.56 6.79
C PRO A 105 6.49 11.10 5.41
N SER A 106 7.18 9.96 5.35
CA SER A 106 7.70 9.41 4.09
C SER A 106 6.60 8.86 3.17
N ILE A 107 5.49 8.42 3.75
CA ILE A 107 4.28 8.02 2.98
C ILE A 107 3.55 9.27 2.48
N ALA A 108 3.40 10.31 3.30
CA ALA A 108 2.74 11.55 2.92
C ALA A 108 3.46 12.27 1.76
N SER A 109 4.79 12.24 1.77
CA SER A 109 5.62 12.78 0.67
C SER A 109 5.67 11.88 -0.56
N GLY A 110 5.20 10.63 -0.49
CA GLY A 110 5.31 9.64 -1.55
C GLY A 110 6.73 9.07 -1.76
N GLU A 111 7.67 9.42 -0.89
CA GLU A 111 9.05 8.90 -0.91
C GLU A 111 9.09 7.40 -0.66
N LYS A 112 8.23 6.91 0.23
CA LYS A 112 8.10 5.51 0.58
C LYS A 112 6.71 4.98 0.24
N ILE A 113 6.65 3.71 -0.10
CA ILE A 113 5.43 2.99 -0.42
C ILE A 113 5.21 1.91 0.64
N GLY A 114 4.00 1.86 1.18
CA GLY A 114 3.59 0.82 2.11
C GLY A 114 2.58 -0.13 1.48
N THR A 115 2.50 -1.34 2.00
CA THR A 115 1.46 -2.30 1.63
C THR A 115 1.00 -3.14 2.83
N PHE A 116 0.00 -3.99 2.59
CA PHE A 116 -0.60 -4.83 3.62
C PHE A 116 -0.73 -6.28 3.15
N ALA A 117 -0.36 -7.24 4.00
CA ALA A 117 -0.46 -8.66 3.70
C ALA A 117 -1.19 -9.43 4.80
N LEU A 118 -2.33 -9.98 4.46
CA LEU A 118 -3.14 -10.84 5.31
C LEU A 118 -3.15 -12.28 4.81
N SER A 119 -3.47 -12.48 3.54
CA SER A 119 -3.67 -13.79 2.92
C SER A 119 -2.37 -14.58 2.76
N GLU A 120 -2.46 -15.92 2.85
CA GLU A 120 -1.29 -16.79 2.75
C GLU A 120 -1.40 -17.82 1.62
N THR A 121 -2.59 -18.32 1.35
CA THR A 121 -2.88 -19.33 0.33
C THR A 121 -4.34 -19.24 -0.08
N ASN A 122 -4.79 -20.19 -0.90
CA ASN A 122 -6.18 -20.33 -1.31
C ASN A 122 -7.09 -20.58 -0.10
N GLY A 123 -7.71 -19.57 0.42
CA GLY A 123 -8.65 -19.70 1.51
C GLY A 123 -9.01 -18.39 2.19
N THR A 124 -10.04 -18.45 3.02
CA THR A 124 -10.47 -17.29 3.80
C THR A 124 -9.42 -16.95 4.85
N PRO A 125 -8.95 -15.71 4.97
CA PRO A 125 -7.94 -15.30 5.94
C PRO A 125 -8.54 -15.19 7.35
N LYS A 126 -8.88 -16.36 7.93
CA LYS A 126 -9.28 -16.46 9.34
C LYS A 126 -8.03 -16.51 10.22
N PRO A 127 -8.08 -16.03 11.47
CA PRO A 127 -6.97 -16.14 12.42
C PRO A 127 -6.37 -17.54 12.53
N SER A 128 -7.24 -18.58 12.54
CA SER A 128 -6.82 -19.98 12.57
C SER A 128 -6.07 -20.47 11.32
N ASN A 129 -6.23 -19.76 10.20
CA ASN A 129 -5.61 -20.14 8.93
C ASN A 129 -4.27 -19.43 8.70
N ILE A 130 -3.96 -18.40 9.51
CA ILE A 130 -2.71 -17.67 9.43
C ILE A 130 -1.59 -18.54 10.02
N LYS A 131 -0.67 -18.95 9.15
CA LYS A 131 0.49 -19.78 9.50
C LYS A 131 1.75 -18.98 9.75
N THR A 132 1.83 -17.75 9.24
CA THR A 132 2.93 -16.82 9.51
C THR A 132 3.07 -16.62 11.01
N LYS A 133 4.29 -16.77 11.52
CA LYS A 133 4.61 -16.72 12.95
C LYS A 133 5.56 -15.58 13.27
N PHE A 134 5.36 -15.00 14.43
CA PHE A 134 6.31 -14.13 15.08
C PHE A 134 6.91 -14.85 16.29
N SER A 135 8.21 -15.05 16.29
CA SER A 135 8.92 -15.69 17.40
C SER A 135 10.33 -15.14 17.51
N SER A 136 10.79 -14.88 18.73
CA SER A 136 12.16 -14.43 19.02
C SER A 136 12.58 -13.19 18.19
N GLY A 137 11.64 -12.24 18.01
CA GLY A 137 11.88 -11.00 17.27
C GLY A 137 11.91 -11.15 15.74
N LYS A 138 11.55 -12.31 15.21
CA LYS A 138 11.55 -12.61 13.76
C LYS A 138 10.16 -13.03 13.30
N ILE A 139 9.84 -12.67 12.07
CA ILE A 139 8.66 -13.16 11.35
C ILE A 139 9.13 -14.22 10.36
N ASN A 140 8.41 -15.34 10.34
CA ASN A 140 8.64 -16.42 9.40
C ASN A 140 7.29 -16.87 8.81
N GLY A 141 7.19 -16.88 7.50
CA GLY A 141 5.95 -17.24 6.81
C GLY A 141 5.87 -16.75 5.39
N TYR A 142 4.74 -17.02 4.78
CA TYR A 142 4.45 -16.76 3.38
C TYR A 142 3.14 -15.96 3.25
N LYS A 143 3.14 -14.91 2.45
CA LYS A 143 1.96 -14.09 2.13
C LYS A 143 1.74 -14.02 0.63
N SER A 144 0.48 -14.23 0.22
CA SER A 144 0.09 -14.19 -1.19
C SER A 144 -1.44 -14.08 -1.31
N PRO A 145 -1.97 -13.23 -2.21
CA PRO A 145 -1.24 -12.18 -2.92
C PRO A 145 -0.97 -10.96 -2.03
N VAL A 146 0.07 -10.21 -2.37
CA VAL A 146 0.41 -8.93 -1.75
C VAL A 146 0.39 -7.88 -2.85
N SER A 147 -0.63 -7.04 -2.87
CA SER A 147 -0.78 -5.98 -3.87
C SER A 147 0.33 -4.93 -3.73
N ASP A 148 0.89 -4.50 -4.85
CA ASP A 148 1.98 -3.53 -4.94
C ASP A 148 3.24 -3.92 -4.14
N GLY A 149 3.37 -5.20 -3.73
CA GLY A 149 4.46 -5.67 -2.86
C GLY A 149 5.85 -5.56 -3.49
N GLU A 150 5.94 -5.64 -4.83
CA GLU A 150 7.20 -5.42 -5.56
C GLU A 150 7.74 -4.01 -5.36
N SER A 151 6.85 -3.02 -5.38
CA SER A 151 7.18 -1.59 -5.27
C SER A 151 7.26 -1.11 -3.83
N ALA A 152 6.75 -1.88 -2.87
CA ALA A 152 6.65 -1.45 -1.49
C ALA A 152 7.99 -1.50 -0.76
N ASP A 153 8.22 -0.47 0.08
CA ASP A 153 9.31 -0.39 1.05
C ASP A 153 8.91 -1.03 2.38
N TYR A 154 7.66 -0.85 2.78
CA TYR A 154 7.14 -1.32 4.07
C TYR A 154 5.92 -2.22 3.90
N LEU A 155 5.84 -3.22 4.73
CA LEU A 155 4.74 -4.17 4.79
C LEU A 155 4.12 -4.19 6.19
N ILE A 156 2.80 -4.03 6.29
CA ILE A 156 2.07 -4.48 7.47
C ILE A 156 1.65 -5.92 7.24
N ILE A 157 2.09 -6.81 8.11
CA ILE A 157 1.87 -8.25 8.00
C ILE A 157 1.13 -8.79 9.23
N ALA A 158 0.13 -9.64 9.00
CA ALA A 158 -0.53 -10.38 10.06
C ALA A 158 0.25 -11.67 10.38
N ALA A 159 0.61 -11.85 11.65
CA ALA A 159 1.30 -13.05 12.13
C ALA A 159 0.82 -13.47 13.52
N ASN A 160 0.88 -14.77 13.78
CA ASN A 160 0.55 -15.35 15.09
C ASN A 160 1.79 -15.47 15.97
N SER A 161 1.65 -15.11 17.24
CA SER A 161 2.66 -15.35 18.27
C SER A 161 2.51 -16.70 18.99
N ASP A 162 1.49 -17.48 18.62
CA ASP A 162 1.14 -18.76 19.25
C ASP A 162 0.82 -19.80 18.16
N ASP A 163 1.26 -21.03 18.39
CA ASP A 163 1.10 -22.15 17.44
C ASP A 163 -0.35 -22.67 17.31
N LYS A 164 -1.23 -22.29 18.21
CA LYS A 164 -2.64 -22.75 18.23
C LYS A 164 -3.54 -21.93 17.31
N GLY A 165 -3.03 -20.86 16.68
CA GLY A 165 -3.83 -19.99 15.83
C GLY A 165 -5.01 -19.35 16.56
N ASN A 166 -4.84 -19.07 17.85
CA ASN A 166 -5.86 -18.40 18.64
C ASN A 166 -6.04 -16.97 18.12
N ARG A 167 -7.29 -16.50 18.03
CA ARG A 167 -7.60 -15.12 17.61
C ARG A 167 -6.86 -14.06 18.43
N ASN A 168 -6.60 -14.33 19.70
CA ASN A 168 -5.90 -13.41 20.60
C ASN A 168 -4.38 -13.37 20.38
N SER A 169 -3.83 -14.30 19.59
CA SER A 169 -2.39 -14.34 19.27
C SER A 169 -2.06 -13.62 17.95
N LEU A 170 -3.07 -13.29 17.14
CA LEU A 170 -2.87 -12.60 15.89
C LEU A 170 -2.56 -11.11 16.14
N SER A 171 -1.44 -10.68 15.61
CA SER A 171 -0.98 -9.28 15.68
C SER A 171 -0.53 -8.79 14.31
N LEU A 172 -0.47 -7.47 14.16
CA LEU A 172 0.08 -6.82 12.98
C LEU A 172 1.48 -6.34 13.29
N TYR A 173 2.39 -6.57 12.36
CA TYR A 173 3.79 -6.17 12.46
C TYR A 173 4.17 -5.34 11.25
N ILE A 174 5.10 -4.40 11.42
CA ILE A 174 5.67 -3.63 10.33
C ILE A 174 7.01 -4.25 9.97
N VAL A 175 7.19 -4.54 8.69
CA VAL A 175 8.41 -5.13 8.12
C VAL A 175 8.98 -4.19 7.08
N ASP A 176 10.29 -3.95 7.15
CA ASP A 176 11.04 -3.31 6.07
C ASP A 176 11.32 -4.37 5.00
N LEU A 177 10.88 -4.14 3.77
CA LEU A 177 10.99 -5.10 2.68
C LEU A 177 12.38 -5.11 2.00
N HIS A 178 13.30 -4.25 2.44
CA HIS A 178 14.68 -4.23 1.95
C HIS A 178 15.66 -4.99 2.85
N GLN A 179 15.17 -5.53 3.98
CA GLN A 179 16.03 -6.30 4.91
C GLN A 179 16.34 -7.71 4.37
N ASP A 180 17.44 -8.28 4.84
CA ASP A 180 17.83 -9.66 4.53
C ASP A 180 16.73 -10.65 4.95
N GLY A 181 16.54 -11.69 4.13
CA GLY A 181 15.56 -12.76 4.37
C GLY A 181 14.18 -12.49 3.78
N VAL A 182 13.95 -11.35 3.15
CA VAL A 182 12.71 -11.08 2.41
C VAL A 182 12.89 -11.46 0.94
N ASN A 183 12.05 -12.37 0.47
CA ASN A 183 12.02 -12.78 -0.92
C ASN A 183 10.68 -12.44 -1.52
N LYS A 184 10.69 -11.76 -2.67
CA LYS A 184 9.51 -11.39 -3.44
C LYS A 184 9.48 -12.21 -4.73
N THR A 185 8.29 -12.67 -5.12
CA THR A 185 8.07 -13.35 -6.40
C THR A 185 6.81 -12.79 -7.04
N SER A 186 6.95 -12.22 -8.22
CA SER A 186 5.85 -11.63 -8.99
C SER A 186 4.78 -12.67 -9.29
N LEU A 187 3.53 -12.22 -9.28
CA LEU A 187 2.36 -13.02 -9.60
C LEU A 187 1.71 -12.47 -10.86
N GLU A 188 1.32 -13.37 -11.76
CA GLU A 188 0.46 -13.03 -12.88
C GLU A 188 -0.95 -12.74 -12.35
N THR A 189 -1.49 -11.56 -12.67
CA THR A 189 -2.80 -11.09 -12.23
C THR A 189 -3.72 -10.82 -13.40
N ILE A 190 -5.04 -10.89 -13.18
CA ILE A 190 -6.03 -10.55 -14.20
C ILE A 190 -5.98 -9.05 -14.54
N ASP A 191 -5.64 -8.22 -13.54
CA ASP A 191 -5.44 -6.77 -13.71
C ASP A 191 -3.96 -6.42 -13.55
N PRO A 192 -3.19 -6.36 -14.65
CA PRO A 192 -1.76 -6.05 -14.58
C PRO A 192 -1.47 -4.58 -14.26
N THR A 193 -2.47 -3.67 -14.23
CA THR A 193 -2.29 -2.31 -13.69
C THR A 193 -2.12 -2.31 -12.17
N ARG A 194 -2.41 -3.43 -11.53
CA ARG A 194 -2.32 -3.66 -10.08
C ARG A 194 -1.44 -4.87 -9.82
N PRO A 195 -0.12 -4.72 -9.94
CA PRO A 195 0.80 -5.85 -9.74
C PRO A 195 0.71 -6.39 -8.32
N ALA A 196 0.90 -7.68 -8.21
CA ALA A 196 0.97 -8.36 -6.94
C ALA A 196 2.15 -9.33 -6.90
N CYS A 197 2.65 -9.61 -5.72
CA CYS A 197 3.68 -10.61 -5.51
C CYS A 197 3.32 -11.54 -4.34
N SER A 198 4.05 -12.61 -4.23
CA SER A 198 4.18 -13.36 -2.97
C SER A 198 5.42 -12.88 -2.23
N ILE A 199 5.36 -12.92 -0.90
CA ILE A 199 6.46 -12.53 -0.01
C ILE A 199 6.71 -13.68 0.99
N ASN A 200 7.97 -14.06 1.08
CA ASN A 200 8.44 -15.11 1.99
C ASN A 200 9.63 -14.62 2.79
#